data_b32be08dc7d530b388ecde4472cff603
#
_entry.id   b32be08dc7d530b388ecde4472cff603
#
_cell.length_a   1.000
_cell.length_b   1.000
_cell.length_c   1.000
_cell.angle_alpha   90.00
_cell.angle_beta   90.00
_cell.angle_gamma   90.00
#
_symmetry.space_group_name_H-M   'P 1'
#
loop_
_entity.id
_entity.type
_entity.pdbx_description
1 polymer ?
#
loop_
_entity_poly.entity_id
_entity_poly.type
_entity_poly.pdbx_seq_one_letter_code
_entity_poly.pdbx_strand_id
1 'polypeptide(L)'
;MQNGIIFRVIAILGLYFGLTYYGGPIGAKILYPVRLFVTFLHEFGHAIGAVITGGWVEQVQINQDGSGWTRSVNGNRPITIMGGYLGSAIFGNLLFYIGARSKKLVKPMMTIVILCMLVTGFYWFNSLFTTGVLIAFSIVLFIIAFKTPFGREVLMFLGLASVIYIIQDFNVGPKSDLKAYEEVMVFIPATVWMYIWLAVAVLLLIFNFKLLFSTRETEV
;
A
#
# COMPACT_ATOMS: atom_id res chain seq x y z
N MET A 1 24.41 11.93 -3.74
CA MET A 1 23.10 11.31 -4.03
C MET A 1 22.45 10.68 -2.78
N GLN A 2 23.20 9.98 -1.94
CA GLN A 2 22.71 9.30 -0.73
C GLN A 2 22.14 10.26 0.33
N ASN A 3 22.83 11.36 0.64
CA ASN A 3 22.37 12.34 1.63
C ASN A 3 20.98 12.93 1.26
N GLY A 4 20.71 13.09 -0.04
CA GLY A 4 19.40 13.54 -0.50
C GLY A 4 18.26 12.53 -0.32
N ILE A 5 18.55 11.21 -0.37
CA ILE A 5 17.55 10.17 -0.11
C ILE A 5 17.26 10.10 1.39
N ILE A 6 18.30 10.10 2.21
CA ILE A 6 18.15 10.10 3.69
C ILE A 6 17.32 11.29 4.15
N PHE A 7 17.65 12.49 3.66
CA PHE A 7 16.88 13.69 3.99
C PHE A 7 15.39 13.56 3.61
N ARG A 8 15.09 13.05 2.40
CA ARG A 8 13.70 12.82 1.96
C ARG A 8 12.98 11.82 2.86
N VAL A 9 13.62 10.71 3.19
CA VAL A 9 13.03 9.69 4.08
C VAL A 9 12.74 10.29 5.45
N ILE A 10 13.68 11.02 6.04
CA ILE A 10 13.49 11.69 7.34
C ILE A 10 12.36 12.72 7.25
N ALA A 11 12.31 13.52 6.18
CA ALA A 11 11.24 14.50 5.97
C ALA A 11 9.87 13.84 5.81
N ILE A 12 9.77 12.73 5.05
CA ILE A 12 8.54 11.95 4.85
C ILE A 12 8.07 11.34 6.19
N LEU A 13 8.97 10.70 6.93
CA LEU A 13 8.65 10.10 8.23
C LEU A 13 8.26 11.18 9.24
N GLY A 14 9.00 12.28 9.30
CA GLY A 14 8.70 13.42 10.15
C GLY A 14 7.32 14.02 9.84
N LEU A 15 7.00 14.21 8.57
CA LEU A 15 5.68 14.68 8.14
C LEU A 15 4.57 13.69 8.53
N TYR A 16 4.73 12.41 8.21
CA TYR A 16 3.74 11.38 8.51
C TYR A 16 3.47 11.26 10.01
N PHE A 17 4.53 11.08 10.81
CA PHE A 17 4.39 10.95 12.27
C PHE A 17 3.99 12.27 12.93
N GLY A 18 4.46 13.42 12.43
CA GLY A 18 4.01 14.72 12.88
C GLY A 18 2.52 14.93 12.71
N LEU A 19 1.98 14.60 11.54
CA LEU A 19 0.53 14.65 11.29
C LEU A 19 -0.23 13.62 12.11
N THR A 20 0.30 12.41 12.28
CA THR A 20 -0.38 11.33 13.01
C THR A 20 -0.48 11.61 14.51
N TYR A 21 0.60 12.06 15.14
CA TYR A 21 0.65 12.19 16.62
C TYR A 21 0.42 13.60 17.14
N TYR A 22 0.76 14.62 16.35
CA TYR A 22 0.66 16.02 16.77
C TYR A 22 -0.34 16.84 15.95
N GLY A 23 -0.81 16.32 14.80
CA GLY A 23 -1.74 17.04 13.91
C GLY A 23 -3.19 17.06 14.38
N GLY A 24 -3.55 16.23 15.36
CA GLY A 24 -4.93 16.14 15.86
C GLY A 24 -5.96 15.91 14.75
N PRO A 25 -7.14 16.55 14.82
CA PRO A 25 -8.18 16.41 13.80
C PRO A 25 -7.77 16.90 12.40
N ILE A 26 -6.88 17.89 12.32
CA ILE A 26 -6.36 18.43 11.05
C ILE A 26 -5.43 17.41 10.41
N GLY A 27 -4.51 16.85 11.19
CA GLY A 27 -3.61 15.79 10.72
C GLY A 27 -4.37 14.58 10.20
N ALA A 28 -5.41 14.13 10.92
CA ALA A 28 -6.29 13.05 10.48
C ALA A 28 -6.97 13.35 9.13
N LYS A 29 -7.46 14.59 8.92
CA LYS A 29 -8.05 15.02 7.64
C LYS A 29 -7.03 15.05 6.50
N ILE A 30 -5.80 15.51 6.77
CA ILE A 30 -4.73 15.55 5.76
C ILE A 30 -4.30 14.13 5.38
N LEU A 31 -4.21 13.21 6.35
CA LEU A 31 -3.85 11.81 6.10
C LEU A 31 -5.01 10.94 5.61
N TYR A 32 -6.25 11.43 5.65
CA TYR A 32 -7.42 10.67 5.20
C TYR A 32 -7.30 10.17 3.75
N PRO A 33 -6.89 10.98 2.76
CA PRO A 33 -6.63 10.47 1.42
C PRO A 33 -5.58 9.34 1.39
N VAL A 34 -4.49 9.48 2.17
CA VAL A 34 -3.46 8.44 2.26
C VAL A 34 -4.03 7.13 2.82
N ARG A 35 -4.90 7.21 3.82
CA ARG A 35 -5.61 6.06 4.38
C ARG A 35 -6.47 5.37 3.32
N LEU A 36 -7.24 6.12 2.51
CA LEU A 36 -8.03 5.54 1.41
C LEU A 36 -7.14 4.88 0.35
N PHE A 37 -5.98 5.46 0.05
CA PHE A 37 -5.00 4.85 -0.84
C PHE A 37 -4.44 3.53 -0.29
N VAL A 38 -4.12 3.48 0.99
CA VAL A 38 -3.63 2.25 1.64
C VAL A 38 -4.71 1.17 1.65
N THR A 39 -5.96 1.55 1.93
CA THR A 39 -7.11 0.64 1.82
C THR A 39 -7.25 0.12 0.39
N PHE A 40 -7.13 0.99 -0.62
CA PHE A 40 -7.10 0.55 -2.02
C PHE A 40 -6.02 -0.51 -2.27
N LEU A 41 -4.78 -0.29 -1.83
CA LEU A 41 -3.70 -1.26 -2.02
C LEU A 41 -3.99 -2.59 -1.30
N HIS A 42 -4.63 -2.54 -0.15
CA HIS A 42 -5.02 -3.72 0.62
C HIS A 42 -6.08 -4.54 -0.12
N GLU A 43 -7.16 -3.90 -0.53
CA GLU A 43 -8.24 -4.57 -1.25
C GLU A 43 -7.79 -5.05 -2.64
N PHE A 44 -6.96 -4.27 -3.32
CA PHE A 44 -6.33 -4.67 -4.57
C PHE A 44 -5.41 -5.88 -4.39
N GLY A 45 -4.74 -5.99 -3.24
CA GLY A 45 -3.94 -7.16 -2.86
C GLY A 45 -4.78 -8.43 -2.76
N HIS A 46 -5.96 -8.38 -2.13
CA HIS A 46 -6.92 -9.49 -2.13
C HIS A 46 -7.38 -9.85 -3.54
N ALA A 47 -7.69 -8.83 -4.33
CA ALA A 47 -8.13 -9.00 -5.72
C ALA A 47 -7.06 -9.72 -6.56
N ILE A 48 -5.81 -9.30 -6.48
CA ILE A 48 -4.69 -9.97 -7.15
C ILE A 48 -4.51 -11.40 -6.64
N GLY A 49 -4.55 -11.63 -5.32
CA GLY A 49 -4.46 -12.97 -4.73
C GLY A 49 -5.52 -13.93 -5.26
N ALA A 50 -6.75 -13.46 -5.45
CA ALA A 50 -7.81 -14.25 -6.06
C ALA A 50 -7.52 -14.56 -7.54
N VAL A 51 -7.20 -13.53 -8.33
CA VAL A 51 -7.00 -13.65 -9.79
C VAL A 51 -5.82 -14.56 -10.14
N ILE A 52 -4.66 -14.40 -9.49
CA ILE A 52 -3.47 -15.23 -9.80
C ILE A 52 -3.64 -16.69 -9.42
N THR A 53 -4.63 -17.01 -8.59
CA THR A 53 -4.96 -18.38 -8.18
C THR A 53 -6.16 -18.98 -8.90
N GLY A 54 -6.58 -18.36 -10.00
CA GLY A 54 -7.65 -18.86 -10.88
C GLY A 54 -9.07 -18.48 -10.41
N GLY A 55 -9.18 -17.59 -9.44
CA GLY A 55 -10.43 -16.97 -9.05
C GLY A 55 -10.76 -15.72 -9.86
N TRP A 56 -11.88 -15.13 -9.58
CA TRP A 56 -12.26 -13.84 -10.12
C TRP A 56 -12.80 -12.91 -9.03
N VAL A 57 -12.71 -11.61 -9.27
CA VAL A 57 -13.20 -10.58 -8.36
C VAL A 57 -14.53 -10.05 -8.88
N GLU A 58 -15.53 -10.07 -8.02
CA GLU A 58 -16.84 -9.52 -8.31
C GLU A 58 -16.90 -8.02 -8.01
N GLN A 59 -16.40 -7.63 -6.84
CA GLN A 59 -16.52 -6.27 -6.34
C GLN A 59 -15.37 -5.91 -5.42
N VAL A 60 -14.97 -4.63 -5.45
CA VAL A 60 -14.06 -4.01 -4.49
C VAL A 60 -14.72 -2.77 -3.90
N GLN A 61 -14.72 -2.65 -2.59
CA GLN A 61 -15.30 -1.53 -1.84
C GLN A 61 -14.25 -0.82 -1.01
N ILE A 62 -14.28 0.50 -1.06
CA ILE A 62 -13.63 1.40 -0.12
C ILE A 62 -14.73 2.20 0.56
N ASN A 63 -14.76 2.19 1.89
CA ASN A 63 -15.77 2.89 2.69
C ASN A 63 -15.29 4.28 3.10
N GLN A 64 -16.23 5.16 3.43
CA GLN A 64 -15.93 6.52 3.89
C GLN A 64 -15.17 6.57 5.21
N ASP A 65 -15.31 5.55 6.06
CA ASP A 65 -14.55 5.42 7.29
C ASP A 65 -13.11 4.94 7.09
N GLY A 66 -12.71 4.66 5.83
CA GLY A 66 -11.40 4.17 5.46
C GLY A 66 -11.22 2.67 5.63
N SER A 67 -12.28 1.90 5.92
CA SER A 67 -12.29 0.44 5.78
C SER A 67 -12.55 0.02 4.33
N GLY A 68 -12.36 -1.26 4.02
CA GLY A 68 -12.67 -1.81 2.70
C GLY A 68 -13.05 -3.29 2.79
N TRP A 69 -13.44 -3.84 1.66
CA TRP A 69 -13.60 -5.28 1.47
C TRP A 69 -13.54 -5.65 -0.02
N THR A 70 -13.11 -6.86 -0.29
CA THR A 70 -13.06 -7.45 -1.63
C THR A 70 -13.88 -8.72 -1.67
N ARG A 71 -14.83 -8.80 -2.60
CA ARG A 71 -15.58 -10.04 -2.87
C ARG A 71 -14.98 -10.75 -4.07
N SER A 72 -14.57 -12.00 -3.85
CA SER A 72 -14.04 -12.86 -4.89
C SER A 72 -14.68 -14.24 -4.85
N VAL A 73 -14.67 -14.92 -5.98
CA VAL A 73 -15.22 -16.28 -6.16
C VAL A 73 -14.13 -17.18 -6.71
N ASN A 74 -14.07 -18.39 -6.19
CA ASN A 74 -13.00 -19.35 -6.50
C ASN A 74 -11.60 -18.83 -6.11
N GLY A 75 -10.55 -19.43 -6.65
CA GLY A 75 -9.17 -19.15 -6.28
C GLY A 75 -8.75 -19.82 -4.97
N ASN A 76 -7.52 -19.58 -4.56
CA ASN A 76 -6.97 -20.13 -3.32
C ASN A 76 -7.24 -19.17 -2.17
N ARG A 77 -8.15 -19.55 -1.26
CA ARG A 77 -8.59 -18.68 -0.16
C ARG A 77 -7.45 -18.19 0.74
N PRO A 78 -6.49 -19.02 1.20
CA PRO A 78 -5.30 -18.54 1.91
C PRO A 78 -4.55 -17.44 1.18
N ILE A 79 -4.25 -17.63 -0.11
CA ILE A 79 -3.49 -16.66 -0.90
C ILE A 79 -4.29 -15.37 -1.09
N THR A 80 -5.60 -15.48 -1.31
CA THR A 80 -6.49 -14.33 -1.40
C THR A 80 -6.50 -13.51 -0.13
N ILE A 81 -6.69 -14.14 1.05
CA ILE A 81 -6.72 -13.42 2.33
C ILE A 81 -5.36 -12.79 2.66
N MET A 82 -4.28 -13.56 2.49
CA MET A 82 -2.91 -13.07 2.70
C MET A 82 -2.57 -11.88 1.79
N GLY A 83 -3.19 -11.83 0.60
CA GLY A 83 -2.99 -10.80 -0.41
C GLY A 83 -3.22 -9.38 0.10
N GLY A 84 -4.13 -9.16 1.03
CA GLY A 84 -4.39 -7.84 1.62
C GLY A 84 -3.14 -7.25 2.29
N TYR A 85 -2.72 -7.81 3.40
CA TYR A 85 -1.58 -7.28 4.16
C TYR A 85 -0.24 -7.47 3.46
N LEU A 86 0.07 -8.66 2.96
CA LEU A 86 1.33 -8.90 2.26
C LEU A 86 1.38 -8.21 0.91
N GLY A 87 0.27 -8.14 0.18
CA GLY A 87 0.17 -7.35 -1.05
C GLY A 87 0.46 -5.88 -0.80
N SER A 88 -0.17 -5.28 0.20
CA SER A 88 0.09 -3.88 0.59
C SER A 88 1.55 -3.67 1.01
N ALA A 89 2.15 -4.61 1.75
CA ALA A 89 3.56 -4.54 2.12
C ALA A 89 4.46 -4.57 0.89
N ILE A 90 4.21 -5.49 -0.04
CA ILE A 90 4.99 -5.64 -1.28
C ILE A 90 4.82 -4.40 -2.16
N PHE A 91 3.58 -3.97 -2.42
CA PHE A 91 3.30 -2.78 -3.24
C PHE A 91 3.88 -1.51 -2.60
N GLY A 92 3.68 -1.31 -1.30
CA GLY A 92 4.24 -0.16 -0.59
C GLY A 92 5.76 -0.11 -0.67
N ASN A 93 6.43 -1.24 -0.43
CA ASN A 93 7.88 -1.34 -0.56
C ASN A 93 8.36 -1.11 -2.00
N LEU A 94 7.63 -1.61 -3.01
CA LEU A 94 7.95 -1.39 -4.43
C LEU A 94 7.83 0.09 -4.82
N LEU A 95 6.74 0.76 -4.42
CA LEU A 95 6.53 2.19 -4.67
C LEU A 95 7.66 3.02 -4.03
N PHE A 96 7.99 2.72 -2.76
CA PHE A 96 9.07 3.39 -2.05
C PHE A 96 10.41 3.19 -2.76
N TYR A 97 10.78 1.94 -3.09
CA TYR A 97 12.04 1.61 -3.74
C TYR A 97 12.19 2.33 -5.09
N ILE A 98 11.17 2.28 -5.95
CA ILE A 98 11.19 2.94 -7.26
C ILE A 98 11.30 4.45 -7.10
N GLY A 99 10.53 5.06 -6.21
CA GLY A 99 10.63 6.47 -5.90
C GLY A 99 12.02 6.87 -5.40
N ALA A 100 12.63 6.05 -4.55
CA ALA A 100 13.96 6.31 -4.01
C ALA A 100 15.10 6.09 -5.02
N ARG A 101 14.98 5.09 -5.91
CA ARG A 101 16.09 4.62 -6.77
C ARG A 101 16.09 5.23 -8.16
N SER A 102 14.95 5.41 -8.81
CA SER A 102 14.90 5.71 -10.24
C SER A 102 13.90 6.79 -10.62
N LYS A 103 14.38 7.97 -10.93
CA LYS A 103 13.53 9.04 -11.50
C LYS A 103 12.83 8.62 -12.80
N LYS A 104 13.48 7.77 -13.61
CA LYS A 104 12.94 7.32 -14.90
C LYS A 104 11.73 6.41 -14.73
N LEU A 105 11.68 5.62 -13.66
CA LEU A 105 10.60 4.66 -13.39
C LEU A 105 9.42 5.27 -12.62
N VAL A 106 9.53 6.50 -12.10
CA VAL A 106 8.44 7.14 -11.34
C VAL A 106 7.17 7.30 -12.19
N LYS A 107 7.30 7.88 -13.40
CA LYS A 107 6.15 8.07 -14.29
C LYS A 107 5.50 6.73 -14.71
N PRO A 108 6.25 5.74 -15.22
CA PRO A 108 5.70 4.41 -15.50
C PRO A 108 5.00 3.78 -14.29
N MET A 109 5.61 3.83 -13.12
CA MET A 109 5.00 3.25 -11.90
C MET A 109 3.71 3.97 -11.50
N MET A 110 3.69 5.31 -11.51
CA MET A 110 2.45 6.04 -11.25
C MET A 110 1.37 5.73 -12.28
N THR A 111 1.74 5.57 -13.55
CA THR A 111 0.80 5.15 -14.60
C THR A 111 0.21 3.76 -14.30
N ILE A 112 1.04 2.81 -13.86
CA ILE A 112 0.56 1.47 -13.46
C ILE A 112 -0.43 1.58 -12.29
N VAL A 113 -0.11 2.36 -11.25
CA VAL A 113 -1.01 2.58 -10.11
C VAL A 113 -2.34 3.20 -10.56
N ILE A 114 -2.30 4.21 -11.43
CA ILE A 114 -3.49 4.83 -11.99
C ILE A 114 -4.34 3.81 -12.75
N LEU A 115 -3.73 2.99 -13.60
CA LEU A 115 -4.44 1.95 -14.35
C LEU A 115 -5.07 0.91 -13.40
N CYS A 116 -4.35 0.48 -12.35
CA CYS A 116 -4.91 -0.42 -11.34
C CYS A 116 -6.12 0.21 -10.63
N MET A 117 -6.07 1.49 -10.28
CA MET A 117 -7.19 2.21 -9.69
C MET A 117 -8.39 2.30 -10.62
N LEU A 118 -8.17 2.62 -11.89
CA LEU A 118 -9.23 2.71 -12.88
C LEU A 118 -9.87 1.33 -13.15
N VAL A 119 -9.05 0.28 -13.29
CA VAL A 119 -9.57 -1.09 -13.40
C VAL A 119 -10.41 -1.45 -12.17
N THR A 120 -9.93 -1.18 -10.97
CA THR A 120 -10.68 -1.45 -9.73
C THR A 120 -12.00 -0.69 -9.71
N GLY A 121 -11.99 0.59 -10.04
CA GLY A 121 -13.18 1.44 -9.97
C GLY A 121 -14.24 1.13 -11.01
N PHE A 122 -13.85 0.68 -12.20
CA PHE A 122 -14.79 0.42 -13.32
C PHE A 122 -15.10 -1.05 -13.51
N TYR A 123 -14.11 -1.92 -13.47
CA TYR A 123 -14.30 -3.34 -13.76
C TYR A 123 -14.82 -4.10 -12.54
N TRP A 124 -14.35 -3.76 -11.32
CA TRP A 124 -14.83 -4.32 -10.05
C TRP A 124 -15.75 -3.35 -9.31
N PHE A 125 -16.58 -2.66 -10.08
CA PHE A 125 -17.48 -1.62 -9.57
C PHE A 125 -18.39 -2.15 -8.45
N ASN A 126 -18.49 -1.38 -7.38
CA ASN A 126 -19.46 -1.62 -6.31
C ASN A 126 -20.23 -0.37 -5.91
N SER A 127 -19.57 0.77 -5.75
CA SER A 127 -20.23 2.00 -5.32
C SER A 127 -19.67 3.24 -6.01
N LEU A 128 -20.53 4.27 -6.14
CA LEU A 128 -20.11 5.57 -6.67
C LEU A 128 -19.03 6.23 -5.81
N PHE A 129 -19.04 6.00 -4.50
CA PHE A 129 -18.00 6.54 -3.62
C PHE A 129 -16.64 5.93 -3.93
N THR A 130 -16.55 4.58 -4.00
CA THR A 130 -15.30 3.88 -4.34
C THR A 130 -14.78 4.35 -5.69
N THR A 131 -15.61 4.33 -6.71
CA THR A 131 -15.22 4.75 -8.07
C THR A 131 -14.81 6.23 -8.10
N GLY A 132 -15.58 7.10 -7.46
CA GLY A 132 -15.27 8.53 -7.38
C GLY A 132 -13.94 8.82 -6.68
N VAL A 133 -13.65 8.13 -5.58
CA VAL A 133 -12.36 8.23 -4.87
C VAL A 133 -11.22 7.77 -5.76
N LEU A 134 -11.34 6.62 -6.41
CA LEU A 134 -10.28 6.09 -7.26
C LEU A 134 -10.03 6.95 -8.50
N ILE A 135 -11.08 7.53 -9.10
CA ILE A 135 -10.92 8.50 -10.20
C ILE A 135 -10.24 9.77 -9.69
N ALA A 136 -10.67 10.33 -8.56
CA ALA A 136 -10.06 11.53 -8.00
C ALA A 136 -8.57 11.33 -7.71
N PHE A 137 -8.19 10.21 -7.10
CA PHE A 137 -6.80 9.84 -6.90
C PHE A 137 -6.04 9.69 -8.22
N SER A 138 -6.63 9.02 -9.21
CA SER A 138 -6.01 8.85 -10.54
C SER A 138 -5.71 10.19 -11.19
N ILE A 139 -6.62 11.16 -11.11
CA ILE A 139 -6.43 12.51 -11.62
C ILE A 139 -5.29 13.22 -10.87
N VAL A 140 -5.30 13.18 -9.54
CA VAL A 140 -4.26 13.81 -8.70
C VAL A 140 -2.89 13.19 -9.00
N LEU A 141 -2.78 11.86 -9.03
CA LEU A 141 -1.53 11.18 -9.35
C LEU A 141 -1.05 11.47 -10.78
N PHE A 142 -1.97 11.58 -11.74
CA PHE A 142 -1.63 11.97 -13.10
C PHE A 142 -1.04 13.39 -13.15
N ILE A 143 -1.69 14.35 -12.49
CA ILE A 143 -1.18 15.73 -12.41
C ILE A 143 0.19 15.74 -11.75
N ILE A 144 0.37 15.03 -10.63
CA ILE A 144 1.65 14.98 -9.93
C ILE A 144 2.74 14.35 -10.81
N ALA A 145 2.44 13.23 -11.48
CA ALA A 145 3.40 12.50 -12.30
C ALA A 145 3.87 13.28 -13.53
N PHE A 146 2.96 14.03 -14.18
CA PHE A 146 3.22 14.61 -15.50
C PHE A 146 3.33 16.14 -15.51
N LYS A 147 2.79 16.82 -14.49
CA LYS A 147 2.74 18.29 -14.45
C LYS A 147 3.54 18.90 -13.30
N THR A 148 4.10 18.10 -12.37
CA THR A 148 4.87 18.62 -11.24
C THR A 148 6.23 17.92 -11.11
N PRO A 149 7.20 18.49 -10.38
CA PRO A 149 8.46 17.83 -10.07
C PRO A 149 8.37 16.84 -8.89
N PHE A 150 7.23 16.74 -8.21
CA PHE A 150 7.08 16.03 -6.92
C PHE A 150 6.70 14.54 -7.04
N GLY A 151 6.60 14.00 -8.26
CA GLY A 151 6.20 12.61 -8.47
C GLY A 151 7.03 11.59 -7.68
N ARG A 152 8.32 11.85 -7.54
CA ARG A 152 9.24 11.01 -6.78
C ARG A 152 8.91 11.01 -5.28
N GLU A 153 8.74 12.19 -4.71
CA GLU A 153 8.46 12.39 -3.29
C GLU A 153 7.11 11.80 -2.91
N VAL A 154 6.10 11.98 -3.75
CA VAL A 154 4.77 11.41 -3.54
C VAL A 154 4.80 9.88 -3.63
N LEU A 155 5.52 9.31 -4.60
CA LEU A 155 5.64 7.86 -4.71
C LEU A 155 6.34 7.25 -3.50
N MET A 156 7.41 7.89 -3.01
CA MET A 156 8.10 7.48 -1.78
C MET A 156 7.20 7.60 -0.56
N PHE A 157 6.45 8.72 -0.46
CA PHE A 157 5.53 8.96 0.65
C PHE A 157 4.42 7.92 0.71
N LEU A 158 3.72 7.67 -0.40
CA LEU A 158 2.66 6.68 -0.47
C LEU A 158 3.18 5.27 -0.18
N GLY A 159 4.36 4.92 -0.69
CA GLY A 159 4.99 3.64 -0.40
C GLY A 159 5.32 3.44 1.08
N LEU A 160 6.00 4.40 1.71
CA LEU A 160 6.33 4.33 3.14
C LEU A 160 5.07 4.38 4.01
N ALA A 161 4.12 5.26 3.71
CA ALA A 161 2.86 5.34 4.44
C ALA A 161 2.10 4.01 4.42
N SER A 162 2.11 3.30 3.28
CA SER A 162 1.45 1.99 3.16
C SER A 162 2.09 0.95 4.09
N VAL A 163 3.42 0.90 4.18
CA VAL A 163 4.11 -0.04 5.09
C VAL A 163 3.90 0.36 6.56
N ILE A 164 4.01 1.64 6.88
CA ILE A 164 3.83 2.12 8.25
C ILE A 164 2.40 1.87 8.73
N TYR A 165 1.41 2.09 7.87
CA TYR A 165 0.01 1.86 8.19
C TYR A 165 -0.25 0.39 8.58
N ILE A 166 0.34 -0.57 7.86
CA ILE A 166 0.25 -2.00 8.21
C ILE A 166 0.82 -2.25 9.62
N ILE A 167 2.00 -1.67 9.92
CA ILE A 167 2.63 -1.80 11.24
C ILE A 167 1.73 -1.21 12.33
N GLN A 168 1.09 -0.06 12.07
CA GLN A 168 0.18 0.57 13.02
C GLN A 168 -1.12 -0.22 13.20
N ASP A 169 -1.65 -0.80 12.12
CA ASP A 169 -2.88 -1.58 12.15
C ASP A 169 -2.73 -2.85 13.00
N PHE A 170 -1.56 -3.46 13.01
CA PHE A 170 -1.26 -4.62 13.85
C PHE A 170 -1.11 -4.29 15.34
N ASN A 171 -0.87 -3.05 15.73
CA ASN A 171 -0.84 -2.66 17.15
C ASN A 171 -2.19 -2.77 17.86
N VAL A 172 -3.29 -2.86 17.12
CA VAL A 172 -4.65 -3.04 17.68
C VAL A 172 -5.11 -4.51 17.71
N GLY A 173 -4.20 -5.44 17.43
CA GLY A 173 -4.45 -6.89 17.47
C GLY A 173 -5.01 -7.47 16.17
N PRO A 174 -5.33 -8.78 16.17
CA PRO A 174 -5.78 -9.49 14.98
C PRO A 174 -7.08 -8.93 14.39
N LYS A 175 -7.04 -8.52 13.14
CA LYS A 175 -8.18 -8.00 12.38
C LYS A 175 -8.96 -9.12 11.67
N SER A 176 -10.01 -8.74 10.93
CA SER A 176 -10.90 -9.65 10.21
C SER A 176 -10.16 -10.65 9.33
N ASP A 177 -9.18 -10.18 8.55
CA ASP A 177 -8.41 -11.05 7.63
C ASP A 177 -7.54 -12.06 8.37
N LEU A 178 -6.90 -11.65 9.48
CA LEU A 178 -6.10 -12.57 10.29
C LEU A 178 -6.95 -13.64 10.92
N LYS A 179 -8.17 -13.30 11.38
CA LYS A 179 -9.14 -14.27 11.90
C LYS A 179 -9.64 -15.21 10.80
N ALA A 180 -9.99 -14.66 9.63
CA ALA A 180 -10.39 -15.46 8.48
C ALA A 180 -9.25 -16.38 8.00
N TYR A 181 -7.99 -15.91 8.11
CA TYR A 181 -6.82 -16.73 7.78
C TYR A 181 -6.59 -17.86 8.78
N GLU A 182 -6.77 -17.60 10.08
CA GLU A 182 -6.74 -18.61 11.14
C GLU A 182 -7.77 -19.71 10.89
N GLU A 183 -9.02 -19.34 10.53
CA GLU A 183 -10.08 -20.32 10.20
C GLU A 183 -9.70 -21.24 9.05
N VAL A 184 -8.95 -20.75 8.07
CA VAL A 184 -8.53 -21.54 6.91
C VAL A 184 -7.29 -22.37 7.21
N MET A 185 -6.34 -21.84 8.00
CA MET A 185 -5.06 -22.48 8.30
C MET A 185 -5.08 -23.36 9.56
N VAL A 186 -6.17 -23.35 10.31
CA VAL A 186 -6.61 -24.22 11.44
C VAL A 186 -5.60 -24.42 12.59
N PHE A 187 -4.29 -24.56 12.30
CA PHE A 187 -3.28 -24.95 13.31
C PHE A 187 -2.49 -23.78 13.92
N ILE A 188 -2.60 -22.59 13.34
CA ILE A 188 -1.79 -21.43 13.75
C ILE A 188 -2.72 -20.27 14.11
N PRO A 189 -2.67 -19.78 15.36
CA PRO A 189 -3.49 -18.65 15.81
C PRO A 189 -3.27 -17.37 14.99
N ALA A 190 -4.32 -16.57 14.85
CA ALA A 190 -4.28 -15.27 14.15
C ALA A 190 -3.15 -14.35 14.64
N THR A 191 -2.88 -14.38 15.95
CA THR A 191 -1.78 -13.59 16.55
C THR A 191 -0.41 -14.01 16.03
N VAL A 192 -0.17 -15.31 15.81
CA VAL A 192 1.10 -15.80 15.24
C VAL A 192 1.23 -15.35 13.80
N TRP A 193 0.17 -15.45 12.99
CA TRP A 193 0.13 -14.95 11.62
C TRP A 193 0.38 -13.45 11.57
N MET A 194 -0.18 -12.68 12.49
CA MET A 194 0.05 -11.25 12.61
C MET A 194 1.56 -10.93 12.73
N TYR A 195 2.28 -11.64 13.62
CA TYR A 195 3.72 -11.43 13.77
C TYR A 195 4.51 -11.89 12.55
N ILE A 196 4.10 -12.97 11.89
CA ILE A 196 4.74 -13.44 10.65
C ILE A 196 4.60 -12.37 9.54
N TRP A 197 3.39 -11.84 9.31
CA TRP A 197 3.16 -10.84 8.28
C TRP A 197 3.85 -9.51 8.61
N LEU A 198 3.84 -9.12 9.88
CA LEU A 198 4.60 -7.96 10.36
C LEU A 198 6.10 -8.13 10.09
N ALA A 199 6.65 -9.28 10.44
CA ALA A 199 8.06 -9.59 10.19
C ALA A 199 8.40 -9.51 8.70
N VAL A 200 7.55 -10.05 7.82
CA VAL A 200 7.74 -9.94 6.36
C VAL A 200 7.72 -8.49 5.91
N ALA A 201 6.75 -7.67 6.36
CA ALA A 201 6.68 -6.26 5.99
C ALA A 201 7.93 -5.47 6.43
N VAL A 202 8.40 -5.69 7.66
CA VAL A 202 9.61 -5.07 8.21
C VAL A 202 10.87 -5.54 7.48
N LEU A 203 10.99 -6.85 7.21
CA LEU A 203 12.15 -7.40 6.49
C LEU A 203 12.24 -6.86 5.06
N LEU A 204 11.11 -6.73 4.36
CA LEU A 204 11.07 -6.10 3.04
C LEU A 204 11.54 -4.64 3.10
N LEU A 205 11.13 -3.90 4.13
CA LEU A 205 11.57 -2.51 4.32
C LEU A 205 13.07 -2.43 4.60
N ILE A 206 13.59 -3.27 5.49
CA ILE A 206 15.03 -3.36 5.79
C ILE A 206 15.82 -3.72 4.53
N PHE A 207 15.33 -4.70 3.75
CA PHE A 207 15.96 -5.10 2.50
C PHE A 207 16.01 -3.94 1.49
N ASN A 208 14.93 -3.16 1.37
CA ASN A 208 14.91 -1.97 0.52
C ASN A 208 15.95 -0.93 0.97
N PHE A 209 16.03 -0.65 2.27
CA PHE A 209 17.07 0.26 2.78
C PHE A 209 18.47 -0.28 2.48
N LYS A 210 18.72 -1.57 2.72
CA LYS A 210 20.00 -2.20 2.40
C LYS A 210 20.36 -2.04 0.92
N LEU A 211 19.42 -2.31 0.00
CA LEU A 211 19.64 -2.13 -1.43
C LEU A 211 19.93 -0.67 -1.81
N LEU A 212 19.22 0.29 -1.18
CA LEU A 212 19.43 1.71 -1.45
C LEU A 212 20.80 2.21 -0.99
N PHE A 213 21.37 1.60 0.05
CA PHE A 213 22.65 2.02 0.64
C PHE A 213 23.85 1.16 0.21
N SER A 214 23.63 -0.06 -0.29
CA SER A 214 24.69 -0.99 -0.71
C SER A 214 25.30 -0.68 -2.09
N THR A 215 24.62 0.02 -2.97
CA THR A 215 25.06 0.26 -4.36
C THR A 215 26.20 1.29 -4.49
N ARG A 216 27.12 1.37 -3.53
CA ARG A 216 28.27 2.28 -3.57
C ARG A 216 29.56 1.65 -4.13
N GLU A 217 29.62 0.33 -4.24
CA GLU A 217 30.90 -0.34 -4.56
C GLU A 217 31.15 -0.66 -6.03
N THR A 218 30.23 -0.33 -6.93
CA THR A 218 30.35 -0.72 -8.35
C THR A 218 30.43 0.44 -9.36
N GLU A 219 30.64 1.66 -8.90
CA GLU A 219 30.98 2.80 -9.78
C GLU A 219 32.37 3.36 -9.37
N VAL A 220 33.43 2.56 -9.60
CA VAL A 220 34.83 3.00 -9.73
C VAL A 220 35.31 2.64 -11.12
#